data_f1ef68927871d8e068f85a621c15e29a
#
_entry.id   f1ef68927871d8e068f85a621c15e29a
#
_cell.length_a   1.000
_cell.length_b   1.000
_cell.length_c   1.000
_cell.angle_alpha   90.00
_cell.angle_beta   90.00
_cell.angle_gamma   90.00
#
_symmetry.space_group_name_H-M   'P 1'
#
loop_
_entity.id
_entity.type
_entity.pdbx_description
1 polymer ?
#
loop_
_entity_poly.entity_id
_entity_poly.type
_entity_poly.pdbx_seq_one_letter_code
_entity_poly.pdbx_strand_id
1 'polypeptide(L)'
;MPGFEVLGEEEKKEIMEVLSSKVLFRYEFHAQRNGVYKVAEFEKAFASYCGAGHALAVSSGTAALRVALAALGVGPGDEVITQGFTFVATWEAILETGAVPVFAEVDETLCMDPGDIRKRLSARTKAIVPVHMCGAHAKISDIITVSSELGIPVIEDTAQSCGGSYRDKKLGTFGKMGCFSFDSVKTITTGEGGMVITDDKELHTRASEYHDHGHDHDVRVGRGLEKRNFIGFNYRMMELQGALGLAQLKKLDPVIIKRQRENKKALKDALETIKGISFRSIPDPSGDIASFLIFFLPTPEKALAFSKVMAREGSPVVYWHDNTWHYYERWEHLLEGKSVLPSGYPFKNPDGKARVSCSPGSLPATSELLSRALTIPINIDMEKDLPVKLKAIENAAKSLGDI
;
A
#
# COMPACT_ATOMS: atom_id res chain seq x y z
N MET A 1 -0.71 -10.64 -5.41
CA MET A 1 0.63 -10.53 -4.80
C MET A 1 0.85 -11.80 -3.96
N PRO A 2 2.01 -12.44 -3.95
CA PRO A 2 2.13 -13.87 -3.73
C PRO A 2 2.61 -14.32 -2.34
N GLY A 3 2.53 -13.53 -1.29
CA GLY A 3 3.04 -13.92 0.03
C GLY A 3 2.53 -15.27 0.55
N PHE A 4 1.29 -15.61 0.27
CA PHE A 4 0.71 -16.91 0.66
C PHE A 4 1.27 -18.09 -0.15
N GLU A 5 1.80 -17.87 -1.37
CA GLU A 5 2.33 -18.95 -2.23
C GLU A 5 3.66 -19.53 -1.70
N VAL A 6 4.35 -18.82 -0.79
CA VAL A 6 5.64 -19.24 -0.22
C VAL A 6 5.55 -19.67 1.25
N LEU A 7 4.34 -19.82 1.80
CA LEU A 7 4.16 -20.38 3.14
C LEU A 7 4.67 -21.82 3.21
N GLY A 8 5.57 -22.09 4.15
CA GLY A 8 6.26 -23.38 4.24
C GLY A 8 6.79 -23.71 5.63
N GLU A 9 7.87 -24.46 5.67
CA GLU A 9 8.46 -24.97 6.92
C GLU A 9 9.11 -23.88 7.78
N GLU A 10 9.61 -22.81 7.16
CA GLU A 10 10.21 -21.69 7.87
C GLU A 10 9.15 -20.96 8.72
N GLU A 11 7.97 -20.69 8.14
CA GLU A 11 6.87 -20.09 8.87
C GLU A 11 6.35 -21.00 9.99
N LYS A 12 6.21 -22.30 9.72
CA LYS A 12 5.82 -23.28 10.74
C LYS A 12 6.78 -23.28 11.91
N LYS A 13 8.09 -23.24 11.64
CA LYS A 13 9.13 -23.22 12.69
C LYS A 13 8.98 -21.99 13.59
N GLU A 14 8.92 -20.79 12.99
CA GLU A 14 8.81 -19.53 13.74
C GLU A 14 7.52 -19.48 14.57
N ILE A 15 6.38 -19.96 14.01
CA ILE A 15 5.10 -20.05 14.72
C ILE A 15 5.18 -21.01 15.91
N MET A 16 5.82 -22.20 15.74
CA MET A 16 5.93 -23.19 16.79
C MET A 16 6.76 -22.69 17.98
N GLU A 17 7.75 -21.83 17.76
CA GLU A 17 8.49 -21.18 18.86
C GLU A 17 7.56 -20.29 19.70
N VAL A 18 6.69 -19.50 19.05
CA VAL A 18 5.69 -18.67 19.73
C VAL A 18 4.70 -19.54 20.51
N LEU A 19 4.14 -20.60 19.89
CA LEU A 19 3.19 -21.49 20.56
C LEU A 19 3.82 -22.21 21.76
N SER A 20 5.10 -22.57 21.66
CA SER A 20 5.85 -23.22 22.77
C SER A 20 6.05 -22.25 23.94
N SER A 21 6.22 -20.95 23.69
CA SER A 21 6.29 -19.93 24.74
C SER A 21 4.96 -19.67 25.43
N LYS A 22 3.84 -19.98 24.76
CA LYS A 22 2.45 -19.67 25.16
C LYS A 22 2.16 -18.16 25.31
N VAL A 23 3.04 -17.28 24.85
CA VAL A 23 2.89 -15.82 24.91
C VAL A 23 2.62 -15.28 23.52
N LEU A 24 1.37 -14.85 23.28
CA LEU A 24 0.93 -14.28 22.00
C LEU A 24 0.98 -12.75 21.98
N PHE A 25 1.01 -12.13 23.15
CA PHE A 25 1.03 -10.69 23.34
C PHE A 25 2.44 -10.13 23.16
N ARG A 26 2.62 -9.03 22.42
CA ARG A 26 3.95 -8.49 22.06
C ARG A 26 4.73 -7.88 23.24
N TYR A 27 4.06 -7.48 24.30
CA TYR A 27 4.66 -6.89 25.49
C TYR A 27 4.56 -7.84 26.68
N GLU A 28 5.23 -7.53 27.80
CA GLU A 28 5.13 -8.28 29.04
C GLU A 28 5.55 -9.76 28.99
N PHE A 29 5.30 -10.46 30.09
CA PHE A 29 5.52 -11.91 30.25
C PHE A 29 6.96 -12.35 29.99
N HIS A 30 7.95 -11.52 30.33
CA HIS A 30 9.36 -11.76 30.05
C HIS A 30 9.89 -13.13 30.55
N ALA A 31 9.44 -13.55 31.74
CA ALA A 31 9.84 -14.84 32.30
C ALA A 31 9.27 -16.04 31.52
N GLN A 32 8.06 -15.92 30.96
CA GLN A 32 7.38 -16.99 30.22
C GLN A 32 7.84 -17.09 28.77
N ARG A 33 8.34 -15.99 28.20
CA ARG A 33 8.72 -15.88 26.76
C ARG A 33 9.91 -16.78 26.40
N ASN A 34 10.78 -17.15 27.34
CA ASN A 34 12.00 -17.89 27.02
C ASN A 34 12.84 -17.24 25.90
N GLY A 35 12.87 -15.90 25.83
CA GLY A 35 13.60 -15.17 24.81
C GLY A 35 12.89 -15.03 23.46
N VAL A 36 11.63 -15.44 23.32
CA VAL A 36 10.86 -15.34 22.05
C VAL A 36 10.16 -14.00 21.96
N TYR A 37 10.60 -13.15 21.04
CA TYR A 37 10.10 -11.78 20.79
C TYR A 37 9.94 -11.53 19.29
N LYS A 38 9.10 -12.30 18.60
CA LYS A 38 9.02 -12.32 17.13
C LYS A 38 8.61 -10.99 16.52
N VAL A 39 7.74 -10.24 17.19
CA VAL A 39 7.36 -8.89 16.69
C VAL A 39 8.57 -7.96 16.74
N ALA A 40 9.31 -7.91 17.85
CA ALA A 40 10.50 -7.05 17.98
C ALA A 40 11.62 -7.48 17.02
N GLU A 41 11.81 -8.79 16.81
CA GLU A 41 12.75 -9.33 15.84
C GLU A 41 12.36 -8.94 14.42
N PHE A 42 11.06 -9.00 14.07
CA PHE A 42 10.54 -8.61 12.77
C PHE A 42 10.71 -7.10 12.54
N GLU A 43 10.37 -6.26 13.51
CA GLU A 43 10.60 -4.81 13.44
C GLU A 43 12.06 -4.48 13.16
N LYS A 44 12.98 -5.08 13.92
CA LYS A 44 14.43 -4.88 13.73
C LYS A 44 14.90 -5.34 12.34
N ALA A 45 14.45 -6.51 11.90
CA ALA A 45 14.81 -7.05 10.60
C ALA A 45 14.24 -6.20 9.46
N PHE A 46 13.01 -5.72 9.59
CA PHE A 46 12.33 -4.89 8.59
C PHE A 46 12.95 -3.49 8.50
N ALA A 47 13.26 -2.85 9.64
CA ALA A 47 13.99 -1.58 9.66
C ALA A 47 15.35 -1.72 8.95
N SER A 48 16.11 -2.77 9.28
CA SER A 48 17.40 -3.07 8.62
C SER A 48 17.24 -3.31 7.11
N TYR A 49 16.22 -4.06 6.70
CA TYR A 49 15.93 -4.35 5.29
C TYR A 49 15.61 -3.09 4.50
N CYS A 50 14.83 -2.19 5.07
CA CYS A 50 14.48 -0.92 4.43
C CYS A 50 15.59 0.14 4.53
N GLY A 51 16.56 -0.02 5.44
CA GLY A 51 17.55 1.02 5.76
C GLY A 51 16.95 2.18 6.56
N ALA A 52 15.90 1.91 7.37
CA ALA A 52 15.24 2.88 8.23
C ALA A 52 15.77 2.78 9.68
N GLY A 53 15.73 3.89 10.41
CA GLY A 53 16.17 3.94 11.82
C GLY A 53 15.24 3.19 12.76
N HIS A 54 13.93 3.17 12.48
CA HIS A 54 12.90 2.58 13.32
C HIS A 54 11.80 1.91 12.50
N ALA A 55 11.23 0.82 13.04
CA ALA A 55 10.03 0.19 12.54
C ALA A 55 9.07 -0.11 13.69
N LEU A 56 7.78 -0.03 13.44
CA LEU A 56 6.70 -0.32 14.37
C LEU A 56 5.68 -1.22 13.68
N ALA A 57 5.56 -2.44 14.16
CA ALA A 57 4.60 -3.41 13.65
C ALA A 57 3.19 -3.14 14.21
N VAL A 58 2.21 -3.13 13.32
CA VAL A 58 0.81 -2.83 13.64
C VAL A 58 -0.14 -3.88 13.05
N SER A 59 -1.41 -3.82 13.44
CA SER A 59 -2.41 -4.86 13.14
C SER A 59 -2.85 -4.94 11.67
N SER A 60 -2.65 -3.88 10.87
CA SER A 60 -3.00 -3.86 9.44
C SER A 60 -2.32 -2.70 8.71
N GLY A 61 -2.36 -2.70 7.37
CA GLY A 61 -1.91 -1.55 6.56
C GLY A 61 -2.73 -0.27 6.84
N THR A 62 -4.04 -0.40 7.03
CA THR A 62 -4.90 0.72 7.42
C THR A 62 -4.49 1.29 8.79
N ALA A 63 -4.17 0.41 9.75
CA ALA A 63 -3.63 0.81 11.04
C ALA A 63 -2.27 1.53 10.90
N ALA A 64 -1.41 1.09 9.96
CA ALA A 64 -0.13 1.76 9.70
C ALA A 64 -0.34 3.21 9.23
N LEU A 65 -1.23 3.42 8.26
CA LEU A 65 -1.59 4.77 7.78
C LEU A 65 -2.19 5.61 8.91
N ARG A 66 -3.14 5.05 9.65
CA ARG A 66 -3.79 5.74 10.77
C ARG A 66 -2.80 6.16 11.86
N VAL A 67 -1.88 5.28 12.22
CA VAL A 67 -0.83 5.53 13.22
C VAL A 67 0.15 6.60 12.73
N ALA A 68 0.59 6.53 11.46
CA ALA A 68 1.50 7.52 10.88
C ALA A 68 0.86 8.93 10.81
N LEU A 69 -0.40 9.02 10.36
CA LEU A 69 -1.15 10.28 10.33
C LEU A 69 -1.31 10.88 11.74
N ALA A 70 -1.65 10.04 12.73
CA ALA A 70 -1.76 10.49 14.12
C ALA A 70 -0.42 10.96 14.70
N ALA A 71 0.68 10.26 14.41
CA ALA A 71 2.02 10.64 14.85
C ALA A 71 2.45 12.01 14.28
N LEU A 72 2.06 12.32 13.04
CA LEU A 72 2.25 13.66 12.43
C LEU A 72 1.30 14.72 12.99
N GLY A 73 0.31 14.34 13.80
CA GLY A 73 -0.68 15.25 14.35
C GLY A 73 -1.73 15.70 13.35
N VAL A 74 -2.06 14.85 12.36
CA VAL A 74 -3.18 15.08 11.44
C VAL A 74 -4.50 14.83 12.15
N GLY A 75 -5.45 15.75 11.99
CA GLY A 75 -6.74 15.69 12.69
C GLY A 75 -7.84 16.56 12.09
N PRO A 76 -8.91 16.81 12.84
CA PRO A 76 -10.03 17.63 12.38
C PRO A 76 -9.60 19.04 11.96
N GLY A 77 -10.04 19.45 10.75
CA GLY A 77 -9.69 20.74 10.15
C GLY A 77 -8.53 20.65 9.15
N ASP A 78 -7.73 19.60 9.21
CA ASP A 78 -6.64 19.38 8.26
C ASP A 78 -7.12 18.77 6.93
N GLU A 79 -6.34 18.97 5.89
CA GLU A 79 -6.45 18.30 4.60
C GLU A 79 -5.20 17.46 4.32
N VAL A 80 -5.41 16.31 3.71
CA VAL A 80 -4.30 15.42 3.29
C VAL A 80 -4.46 15.13 1.81
N ILE A 81 -3.42 15.47 1.03
CA ILE A 81 -3.41 15.19 -0.41
C ILE A 81 -3.06 13.71 -0.61
N THR A 82 -3.91 13.00 -1.35
CA THR A 82 -3.64 11.64 -1.85
C THR A 82 -4.09 11.54 -3.30
N GLN A 83 -4.11 10.35 -3.90
CA GLN A 83 -4.37 10.18 -5.33
C GLN A 83 -5.73 9.52 -5.60
N GLY A 84 -6.33 9.80 -6.79
CA GLY A 84 -7.62 9.26 -7.20
C GLY A 84 -7.60 7.79 -7.64
N PHE A 85 -6.42 7.18 -7.71
CA PHE A 85 -6.23 5.76 -7.96
C PHE A 85 -5.40 5.14 -6.83
N THR A 86 -6.08 4.56 -5.86
CA THR A 86 -5.50 3.87 -4.69
C THR A 86 -6.52 2.91 -4.09
N PHE A 87 -6.09 2.01 -3.21
CA PHE A 87 -7.01 1.22 -2.40
C PHE A 87 -7.74 2.12 -1.40
N VAL A 88 -9.02 1.83 -1.15
CA VAL A 88 -9.89 2.66 -0.28
C VAL A 88 -9.28 2.98 1.10
N ALA A 89 -8.49 2.07 1.67
CA ALA A 89 -7.88 2.26 2.99
C ALA A 89 -7.04 3.54 3.12
N THR A 90 -6.44 4.05 2.03
CA THR A 90 -5.62 5.26 2.07
C THR A 90 -6.45 6.47 2.48
N TRP A 91 -7.57 6.72 1.81
CA TRP A 91 -8.42 7.87 2.12
C TRP A 91 -9.35 7.61 3.32
N GLU A 92 -9.73 6.35 3.59
CA GLU A 92 -10.47 5.98 4.79
C GLU A 92 -9.65 6.26 6.06
N ALA A 93 -8.35 5.93 6.06
CA ALA A 93 -7.46 6.25 7.17
C ALA A 93 -7.33 7.77 7.40
N ILE A 94 -7.36 8.58 6.33
CA ILE A 94 -7.39 10.04 6.43
C ILE A 94 -8.70 10.50 7.08
N LEU A 95 -9.84 10.04 6.59
CA LEU A 95 -11.15 10.40 7.13
C LEU A 95 -11.30 10.01 8.60
N GLU A 96 -10.76 8.86 8.98
CA GLU A 96 -10.84 8.36 10.36
C GLU A 96 -10.04 9.25 11.35
N THR A 97 -9.03 10.03 10.88
CA THR A 97 -8.40 11.07 11.73
C THR A 97 -9.29 12.27 11.98
N GLY A 98 -10.36 12.43 11.24
CA GLY A 98 -11.15 13.66 11.16
C GLY A 98 -10.63 14.67 10.15
N ALA A 99 -9.54 14.38 9.43
CA ALA A 99 -9.06 15.19 8.30
C ALA A 99 -9.87 14.93 7.03
N VAL A 100 -9.60 15.70 5.98
CA VAL A 100 -10.28 15.59 4.69
C VAL A 100 -9.29 15.13 3.63
N PRO A 101 -9.54 14.01 2.92
CA PRO A 101 -8.75 13.62 1.77
C PRO A 101 -8.99 14.59 0.59
N VAL A 102 -7.91 15.04 -0.03
CA VAL A 102 -7.91 15.84 -1.24
C VAL A 102 -7.25 15.03 -2.36
N PHE A 103 -8.00 14.72 -3.42
CA PHE A 103 -7.52 13.81 -4.44
C PHE A 103 -6.77 14.53 -5.55
N ALA A 104 -5.56 14.05 -5.85
CA ALA A 104 -4.74 14.47 -6.98
C ALA A 104 -4.87 13.49 -8.14
N GLU A 105 -4.56 13.97 -9.34
CA GLU A 105 -4.43 13.17 -10.56
C GLU A 105 -3.30 12.13 -10.41
N VAL A 106 -3.36 11.08 -11.21
CA VAL A 106 -2.23 10.21 -11.47
C VAL A 106 -1.65 10.49 -12.85
N ASP A 107 -0.36 10.19 -13.00
CA ASP A 107 0.34 10.28 -14.28
C ASP A 107 0.52 8.89 -14.94
N GLU A 108 1.35 8.78 -15.97
CA GLU A 108 1.64 7.55 -16.70
C GLU A 108 2.31 6.46 -15.84
N THR A 109 2.72 6.79 -14.62
CA THR A 109 3.16 5.81 -13.61
C THR A 109 1.98 5.17 -12.88
N LEU A 110 0.76 5.64 -13.07
CA LEU A 110 -0.44 5.30 -12.29
C LEU A 110 -0.24 5.53 -10.78
N CYS A 111 0.66 6.44 -10.43
CA CYS A 111 0.83 6.98 -9.09
C CYS A 111 0.59 8.49 -9.13
N MET A 112 0.60 9.15 -7.97
CA MET A 112 0.35 10.58 -7.84
C MET A 112 1.20 11.41 -8.81
N ASP A 113 0.55 12.29 -9.58
CA ASP A 113 1.23 13.28 -10.42
C ASP A 113 1.83 14.40 -9.55
N PRO A 114 3.17 14.56 -9.50
CA PRO A 114 3.82 15.63 -8.76
C PRO A 114 3.36 17.02 -9.21
N GLY A 115 3.01 17.18 -10.49
CA GLY A 115 2.55 18.44 -11.07
C GLY A 115 1.16 18.86 -10.59
N ASP A 116 0.32 17.92 -10.16
CA ASP A 116 -1.02 18.23 -9.65
C ASP A 116 -1.04 18.60 -8.16
N ILE A 117 -0.02 18.22 -7.38
CA ILE A 117 0.08 18.49 -5.93
C ILE A 117 -0.16 19.99 -5.66
N ARG A 118 0.52 20.88 -6.39
CA ARG A 118 0.42 22.34 -6.19
C ARG A 118 -0.98 22.88 -6.43
N LYS A 119 -1.76 22.27 -7.33
CA LYS A 119 -3.14 22.67 -7.63
C LYS A 119 -4.12 22.26 -6.53
N ARG A 120 -3.73 21.23 -5.72
CA ARG A 120 -4.55 20.69 -4.64
C ARG A 120 -4.29 21.33 -3.28
N LEU A 121 -3.32 22.25 -3.20
CA LEU A 121 -2.93 22.89 -1.95
C LEU A 121 -4.00 23.83 -1.42
N SER A 122 -4.10 23.84 -0.09
CA SER A 122 -4.80 24.88 0.67
C SER A 122 -3.99 25.23 1.95
N ALA A 123 -4.43 26.25 2.65
CA ALA A 123 -3.85 26.59 3.96
C ALA A 123 -4.05 25.50 5.04
N ARG A 124 -4.88 24.50 4.76
CA ARG A 124 -5.16 23.36 5.65
C ARG A 124 -4.38 22.11 5.29
N THR A 125 -3.63 22.11 4.19
CA THR A 125 -2.86 20.94 3.77
C THR A 125 -1.79 20.61 4.80
N LYS A 126 -1.93 19.45 5.47
CA LYS A 126 -1.08 19.01 6.58
C LYS A 126 -0.07 17.93 6.18
N ALA A 127 -0.40 17.08 5.21
CA ALA A 127 0.44 16.01 4.71
C ALA A 127 0.13 15.65 3.26
N ILE A 128 1.08 14.99 2.60
CA ILE A 128 0.91 14.35 1.29
C ILE A 128 1.11 12.85 1.47
N VAL A 129 0.19 12.04 0.95
CA VAL A 129 0.23 10.57 1.01
C VAL A 129 0.23 10.01 -0.43
N PRO A 130 1.41 9.98 -1.09
CA PRO A 130 1.55 9.26 -2.35
C PRO A 130 1.47 7.76 -2.11
N VAL A 131 0.87 7.05 -3.06
CA VAL A 131 0.76 5.59 -3.02
C VAL A 131 1.62 4.99 -4.12
N HIS A 132 2.48 4.06 -3.76
CA HIS A 132 3.27 3.27 -4.70
C HIS A 132 2.41 2.12 -5.23
N MET A 133 1.69 2.38 -6.33
CA MET A 133 0.68 1.47 -6.85
C MET A 133 1.25 0.27 -7.59
N CYS A 134 0.65 -0.89 -7.35
CA CYS A 134 0.83 -2.08 -8.19
C CYS A 134 2.31 -2.49 -8.37
N GLY A 135 3.08 -2.50 -7.31
CA GLY A 135 4.45 -3.03 -7.29
C GLY A 135 5.54 -2.08 -7.77
N ALA A 136 5.20 -0.90 -8.29
CA ALA A 136 6.18 0.08 -8.76
C ALA A 136 6.02 1.41 -8.03
N HIS A 137 7.05 2.23 -8.11
CA HIS A 137 7.13 3.49 -7.40
C HIS A 137 6.51 4.67 -8.17
N ALA A 138 5.98 5.65 -7.43
CA ALA A 138 5.69 6.99 -7.92
C ALA A 138 6.99 7.71 -8.36
N LYS A 139 6.86 8.85 -9.02
CA LYS A 139 7.99 9.79 -9.22
C LYS A 139 8.41 10.42 -7.88
N ILE A 140 8.85 9.56 -6.96
CA ILE A 140 9.01 9.93 -5.55
C ILE A 140 10.01 11.07 -5.33
N SER A 141 11.09 11.15 -6.11
CA SER A 141 12.04 12.28 -6.02
C SER A 141 11.36 13.62 -6.31
N ASP A 142 10.47 13.65 -7.31
CA ASP A 142 9.76 14.87 -7.70
C ASP A 142 8.73 15.25 -6.64
N ILE A 143 8.02 14.26 -6.08
CA ILE A 143 7.09 14.47 -4.97
C ILE A 143 7.82 15.04 -3.75
N ILE A 144 8.98 14.48 -3.37
CA ILE A 144 9.80 14.97 -2.25
C ILE A 144 10.32 16.38 -2.52
N THR A 145 10.72 16.70 -3.75
CA THR A 145 11.14 18.05 -4.13
C THR A 145 9.99 19.03 -3.91
N VAL A 146 8.82 18.77 -4.48
CA VAL A 146 7.61 19.61 -4.31
C VAL A 146 7.25 19.76 -2.83
N SER A 147 7.22 18.66 -2.10
CA SER A 147 6.91 18.61 -0.67
C SER A 147 7.88 19.47 0.17
N SER A 148 9.19 19.38 -0.13
CA SER A 148 10.23 20.14 0.58
C SER A 148 10.10 21.65 0.34
N GLU A 149 9.82 22.08 -0.91
CA GLU A 149 9.59 23.48 -1.26
C GLU A 149 8.36 24.07 -0.55
N LEU A 150 7.37 23.21 -0.26
CA LEU A 150 6.12 23.58 0.40
C LEU A 150 6.18 23.45 1.93
N GLY A 151 7.22 22.78 2.46
CA GLY A 151 7.33 22.48 3.88
C GLY A 151 6.28 21.48 4.39
N ILE A 152 5.69 20.64 3.51
CA ILE A 152 4.62 19.69 3.84
C ILE A 152 5.20 18.29 3.92
N PRO A 153 5.03 17.54 5.04
CA PRO A 153 5.58 16.20 5.18
C PRO A 153 4.89 15.18 4.27
N VAL A 154 5.67 14.17 3.84
CA VAL A 154 5.19 13.02 3.05
C VAL A 154 5.12 11.78 3.93
N ILE A 155 4.01 11.05 3.84
CA ILE A 155 3.86 9.66 4.29
C ILE A 155 3.75 8.79 3.04
N GLU A 156 4.65 7.85 2.84
CA GLU A 156 4.58 6.93 1.70
C GLU A 156 3.66 5.76 2.02
N ASP A 157 2.60 5.58 1.25
CA ASP A 157 1.81 4.34 1.28
C ASP A 157 2.47 3.31 0.35
N THR A 158 3.17 2.36 0.97
CA THR A 158 3.94 1.31 0.30
C THR A 158 3.24 -0.06 0.40
N ALA A 159 1.95 -0.07 0.74
CA ALA A 159 1.18 -1.30 0.96
C ALA A 159 1.11 -2.24 -0.25
N GLN A 160 1.36 -1.74 -1.45
CA GLN A 160 1.37 -2.55 -2.68
C GLN A 160 2.77 -2.72 -3.29
N SER A 161 3.82 -2.18 -2.66
CA SER A 161 5.17 -2.16 -3.22
C SER A 161 6.26 -2.51 -2.18
N CYS A 162 5.90 -3.37 -1.21
CA CYS A 162 6.85 -3.85 -0.20
C CYS A 162 8.04 -4.56 -0.88
N GLY A 163 9.25 -4.11 -0.61
CA GLY A 163 10.48 -4.58 -1.25
C GLY A 163 10.95 -3.74 -2.42
N GLY A 164 10.09 -2.86 -2.96
CA GLY A 164 10.44 -1.94 -4.03
C GLY A 164 11.51 -0.92 -3.65
N SER A 165 12.15 -0.35 -4.66
CA SER A 165 13.19 0.68 -4.49
C SER A 165 13.10 1.73 -5.59
N TYR A 166 13.78 2.84 -5.38
CA TYR A 166 14.08 3.84 -6.39
C TYR A 166 15.52 4.29 -6.23
N ARG A 167 16.35 4.08 -7.26
CA ARG A 167 17.80 4.35 -7.23
C ARG A 167 18.46 3.71 -6.00
N ASP A 168 18.25 2.41 -5.84
CA ASP A 168 18.77 1.56 -4.76
C ASP A 168 18.30 1.91 -3.34
N LYS A 169 17.48 2.95 -3.16
CA LYS A 169 16.88 3.29 -1.88
C LYS A 169 15.48 2.68 -1.77
N LYS A 170 15.18 1.96 -0.68
CA LYS A 170 13.90 1.27 -0.48
C LYS A 170 12.73 2.27 -0.37
N LEU A 171 11.59 1.93 -0.96
CA LEU A 171 10.35 2.69 -0.84
C LEU A 171 9.88 2.72 0.63
N GLY A 172 9.24 3.81 1.02
CA GLY A 172 8.83 4.08 2.39
C GLY A 172 9.89 4.84 3.21
N THR A 173 11.08 5.11 2.63
CA THR A 173 12.17 5.82 3.33
C THR A 173 12.46 7.21 2.77
N PHE A 174 11.73 7.65 1.75
CA PHE A 174 11.91 8.98 1.14
C PHE A 174 11.18 10.07 1.91
N GLY A 175 9.98 9.77 2.40
CA GLY A 175 9.17 10.66 3.22
C GLY A 175 9.56 10.65 4.70
N LYS A 176 8.72 11.29 5.52
CA LYS A 176 8.88 11.29 6.99
C LYS A 176 8.53 9.93 7.60
N MET A 177 7.58 9.22 6.99
CA MET A 177 7.15 7.88 7.42
C MET A 177 6.77 7.06 6.19
N GLY A 178 6.97 5.74 6.28
CA GLY A 178 6.51 4.76 5.29
C GLY A 178 5.55 3.76 5.93
N CYS A 179 4.47 3.43 5.23
CA CYS A 179 3.42 2.52 5.69
C CYS A 179 3.35 1.28 4.79
N PHE A 180 3.27 0.10 5.40
CA PHE A 180 3.23 -1.19 4.71
C PHE A 180 2.05 -2.03 5.18
N SER A 181 1.63 -2.95 4.33
CA SER A 181 0.59 -3.93 4.63
C SER A 181 1.11 -5.34 4.43
N PHE A 182 0.72 -6.24 5.34
CA PHE A 182 1.00 -7.66 5.30
C PHE A 182 -0.29 -8.49 5.30
N ASP A 183 -1.34 -7.91 4.71
CA ASP A 183 -2.60 -8.61 4.40
C ASP A 183 -2.33 -9.90 3.60
N SER A 184 -3.27 -10.82 3.63
CA SER A 184 -3.16 -12.16 2.99
C SER A 184 -2.81 -12.11 1.51
N VAL A 185 -3.16 -11.05 0.78
CA VAL A 185 -2.89 -10.90 -0.66
C VAL A 185 -1.67 -10.05 -0.97
N LYS A 186 -0.85 -9.63 0.03
CA LYS A 186 0.32 -8.79 -0.20
C LYS A 186 1.57 -9.57 -0.61
N THR A 187 2.64 -8.84 -0.96
CA THR A 187 3.92 -9.42 -1.41
C THR A 187 4.52 -10.36 -0.38
N ILE A 188 4.52 -9.95 0.89
CA ILE A 188 4.69 -10.83 2.06
C ILE A 188 3.45 -10.72 2.93
N THR A 189 3.12 -11.78 3.65
CA THR A 189 1.89 -11.82 4.44
C THR A 189 2.11 -12.31 5.87
N THR A 190 1.34 -11.75 6.78
CA THR A 190 1.17 -12.24 8.15
C THR A 190 -0.29 -12.65 8.44
N GLY A 191 -1.08 -12.86 7.35
CA GLY A 191 -2.53 -13.01 7.39
C GLY A 191 -3.21 -11.64 7.47
N GLU A 192 -2.99 -10.95 8.54
CA GLU A 192 -3.26 -9.53 8.76
C GLU A 192 -2.02 -8.89 9.39
N GLY A 193 -1.71 -7.63 9.06
CA GLY A 193 -0.57 -6.92 9.63
C GLY A 193 -0.18 -5.69 8.83
N GLY A 194 0.67 -4.89 9.44
CA GLY A 194 1.27 -3.71 8.81
C GLY A 194 2.54 -3.28 9.52
N MET A 195 3.23 -2.32 8.94
CA MET A 195 4.45 -1.73 9.51
C MET A 195 4.48 -0.24 9.23
N VAL A 196 4.92 0.54 10.20
CA VAL A 196 5.32 1.93 10.03
C VAL A 196 6.82 2.01 10.19
N ILE A 197 7.52 2.69 9.25
CA ILE A 197 8.96 2.95 9.36
C ILE A 197 9.23 4.45 9.36
N THR A 198 10.29 4.87 10.03
CA THR A 198 10.75 6.27 10.06
C THR A 198 12.20 6.37 10.57
N ASP A 199 12.90 7.42 10.17
CA ASP A 199 14.20 7.80 10.75
C ASP A 199 14.04 8.77 11.94
N ASP A 200 12.84 9.33 12.12
CA ASP A 200 12.54 10.32 13.15
C ASP A 200 12.11 9.62 14.45
N LYS A 201 12.96 9.71 15.47
CA LYS A 201 12.72 9.09 16.77
C LYS A 201 11.48 9.64 17.48
N GLU A 202 11.16 10.94 17.33
CA GLU A 202 10.00 11.54 17.95
C GLU A 202 8.72 11.00 17.30
N LEU A 203 8.66 10.93 15.98
CA LEU A 203 7.53 10.32 15.25
C LEU A 203 7.37 8.84 15.61
N HIS A 204 8.48 8.10 15.71
CA HIS A 204 8.43 6.70 16.16
C HIS A 204 7.86 6.58 17.58
N THR A 205 8.30 7.42 18.53
CA THR A 205 7.79 7.42 19.91
C THR A 205 6.28 7.70 19.93
N ARG A 206 5.83 8.75 19.24
CA ARG A 206 4.41 9.09 19.14
C ARG A 206 3.58 7.98 18.49
N ALA A 207 4.09 7.37 17.43
CA ALA A 207 3.47 6.21 16.79
C ALA A 207 3.36 5.01 17.75
N SER A 208 4.45 4.71 18.47
CA SER A 208 4.52 3.63 19.46
C SER A 208 3.54 3.82 20.61
N GLU A 209 3.42 5.04 21.14
CA GLU A 209 2.44 5.35 22.18
C GLU A 209 1.00 5.25 21.63
N TYR A 210 0.75 5.85 20.45
CA TYR A 210 -0.60 5.87 19.86
C TYR A 210 -1.13 4.48 19.52
N HIS A 211 -0.29 3.57 19.03
CA HIS A 211 -0.73 2.21 18.67
C HIS A 211 -1.04 1.32 19.86
N ASP A 212 -0.69 1.74 21.08
CA ASP A 212 -0.88 0.98 22.33
C ASP A 212 -1.46 1.84 23.44
N HIS A 213 -2.65 2.39 23.25
CA HIS A 213 -3.44 3.12 24.26
C HIS A 213 -2.73 4.32 24.91
N GLY A 214 -1.72 4.90 24.27
CA GLY A 214 -0.94 6.02 24.78
C GLY A 214 0.13 5.64 25.82
N HIS A 215 0.44 4.36 25.98
CA HIS A 215 1.50 3.90 26.87
C HIS A 215 2.88 4.41 26.41
N ASP A 216 3.64 5.04 27.32
CA ASP A 216 4.98 5.57 27.04
C ASP A 216 6.06 4.47 27.02
N HIS A 217 5.69 3.23 27.35
CA HIS A 217 6.56 2.06 27.38
C HIS A 217 7.81 2.24 28.26
N ASP A 218 7.71 2.98 29.37
CA ASP A 218 8.79 3.15 30.32
C ASP A 218 9.09 1.82 31.04
N VAL A 219 10.18 1.18 30.62
CA VAL A 219 10.61 -0.13 31.17
C VAL A 219 10.97 -0.12 32.67
N ARG A 220 11.10 1.07 33.28
CA ARG A 220 11.42 1.23 34.69
C ARG A 220 10.23 1.02 35.61
N VAL A 221 9.01 1.09 35.04
CA VAL A 221 7.76 0.90 35.77
C VAL A 221 6.98 -0.25 35.13
N GLY A 222 6.13 -0.91 35.92
CA GLY A 222 5.25 -1.95 35.40
C GLY A 222 4.17 -1.40 34.47
N ARG A 223 3.78 -2.20 33.48
CA ARG A 223 2.70 -1.84 32.56
C ARG A 223 1.43 -1.49 33.32
N GLY A 224 0.84 -0.35 32.95
CA GLY A 224 -0.33 0.20 33.61
C GLY A 224 -0.03 1.22 34.72
N LEU A 225 1.23 1.32 35.14
CA LEU A 225 1.72 2.34 36.08
C LEU A 225 2.46 3.48 35.37
N GLU A 226 2.87 3.26 34.12
CA GLU A 226 3.51 4.26 33.27
C GLU A 226 2.54 5.38 32.88
N LYS A 227 3.11 6.51 32.41
CA LYS A 227 2.35 7.65 31.94
C LYS A 227 1.66 7.39 30.60
N ARG A 228 0.61 8.13 30.34
CA ARG A 228 -0.05 8.26 29.06
C ARG A 228 -0.03 9.71 28.63
N ASN A 229 0.64 10.00 27.53
CA ASN A 229 0.79 11.37 27.05
C ASN A 229 -0.45 11.84 26.29
N PHE A 230 -1.21 10.91 25.67
CA PHE A 230 -2.41 11.18 24.89
C PHE A 230 -3.26 9.91 24.75
N ILE A 231 -4.43 10.05 24.13
CA ILE A 231 -5.31 8.92 23.81
C ILE A 231 -4.67 8.11 22.67
N GLY A 232 -4.62 6.80 22.84
CA GLY A 232 -4.23 5.84 21.82
C GLY A 232 -5.25 4.71 21.69
N PHE A 233 -4.97 3.78 20.80
CA PHE A 233 -5.84 2.65 20.48
C PHE A 233 -5.05 1.34 20.47
N ASN A 234 -5.73 0.22 20.30
CA ASN A 234 -5.09 -1.08 20.12
C ASN A 234 -4.89 -1.38 18.63
N TYR A 235 -3.71 -1.04 18.13
CA TYR A 235 -3.26 -1.42 16.79
C TYR A 235 -2.06 -2.37 16.83
N ARG A 236 -1.88 -3.10 17.92
CA ARG A 236 -0.73 -3.98 18.14
C ARG A 236 -0.75 -5.20 17.21
N MET A 237 0.41 -5.55 16.67
CA MET A 237 0.66 -6.85 16.07
C MET A 237 0.87 -7.91 17.15
N MET A 238 0.38 -9.14 16.96
CA MET A 238 0.64 -10.26 17.88
C MET A 238 1.91 -11.04 17.47
N GLU A 239 2.46 -11.82 18.41
CA GLU A 239 3.70 -12.58 18.19
C GLU A 239 3.62 -13.58 17.01
N LEU A 240 2.47 -14.22 16.79
CA LEU A 240 2.27 -15.12 15.64
C LEU A 240 2.41 -14.39 14.28
N GLN A 241 1.91 -13.17 14.19
CA GLN A 241 2.06 -12.35 12.99
C GLN A 241 3.53 -11.93 12.81
N GLY A 242 4.21 -11.55 13.89
CA GLY A 242 5.64 -11.25 13.87
C GLY A 242 6.48 -12.43 13.40
N ALA A 243 6.16 -13.64 13.86
CA ALA A 243 6.82 -14.87 13.44
C ALA A 243 6.66 -15.14 11.93
N LEU A 244 5.44 -15.01 11.40
CA LEU A 244 5.18 -15.11 9.96
C LEU A 244 5.98 -14.07 9.18
N GLY A 245 5.90 -12.80 9.58
CA GLY A 245 6.58 -11.70 8.92
C GLY A 245 8.09 -11.88 8.87
N LEU A 246 8.68 -12.38 9.95
CA LEU A 246 10.12 -12.63 10.04
C LEU A 246 10.58 -13.72 9.04
N ALA A 247 9.81 -14.81 8.89
CA ALA A 247 10.10 -15.86 7.92
C ALA A 247 9.89 -15.36 6.48
N GLN A 248 8.78 -14.67 6.21
CA GLN A 248 8.44 -14.15 4.89
C GLN A 248 9.46 -13.10 4.39
N LEU A 249 9.97 -12.25 5.28
CA LEU A 249 10.96 -11.23 4.92
C LEU A 249 12.24 -11.84 4.34
N LYS A 250 12.66 -13.00 4.84
CA LYS A 250 13.84 -13.72 4.32
C LYS A 250 13.66 -14.20 2.88
N LYS A 251 12.41 -14.40 2.43
CA LYS A 251 12.04 -14.88 1.09
C LYS A 251 11.77 -13.75 0.10
N LEU A 252 11.63 -12.50 0.57
CA LEU A 252 11.13 -11.38 -0.23
C LEU A 252 11.96 -11.16 -1.49
N ASP A 253 13.26 -10.83 -1.37
CA ASP A 253 14.10 -10.60 -2.54
C ASP A 253 14.51 -11.90 -3.28
N PRO A 254 15.05 -12.95 -2.59
CA PRO A 254 15.65 -14.09 -3.28
C PRO A 254 14.63 -15.04 -3.91
N VAL A 255 13.39 -15.03 -3.45
CA VAL A 255 12.34 -15.93 -3.96
C VAL A 255 11.23 -15.14 -4.64
N ILE A 256 10.55 -14.26 -3.90
CA ILE A 256 9.32 -13.62 -4.35
C ILE A 256 9.60 -12.65 -5.50
N ILE A 257 10.40 -11.61 -5.26
CA ILE A 257 10.66 -10.56 -6.26
C ILE A 257 11.38 -11.14 -7.47
N LYS A 258 12.36 -12.03 -7.25
CA LYS A 258 13.10 -12.67 -8.34
C LYS A 258 12.16 -13.40 -9.29
N ARG A 259 11.31 -14.30 -8.78
CA ARG A 259 10.38 -15.08 -9.62
C ARG A 259 9.32 -14.19 -10.28
N GLN A 260 8.81 -13.18 -9.58
CA GLN A 260 7.88 -12.23 -10.19
C GLN A 260 8.50 -11.48 -11.38
N ARG A 261 9.75 -11.06 -11.28
CA ARG A 261 10.47 -10.39 -12.38
C ARG A 261 10.65 -11.31 -13.59
N GLU A 262 10.99 -12.57 -13.36
CA GLU A 262 11.10 -13.59 -14.42
C GLU A 262 9.75 -13.80 -15.13
N ASN A 263 8.67 -13.99 -14.37
CA ASN A 263 7.33 -14.21 -14.90
C ASN A 263 6.78 -12.96 -15.62
N LYS A 264 6.98 -11.77 -15.05
CA LYS A 264 6.58 -10.50 -15.68
C LYS A 264 7.25 -10.29 -17.02
N LYS A 265 8.55 -10.61 -17.10
CA LYS A 265 9.32 -10.49 -18.34
C LYS A 265 8.71 -11.33 -19.45
N ALA A 266 8.41 -12.60 -19.20
CA ALA A 266 7.84 -13.50 -20.19
C ALA A 266 6.50 -13.00 -20.78
N LEU A 267 5.62 -12.46 -19.93
CA LEU A 267 4.35 -11.88 -20.38
C LEU A 267 4.52 -10.55 -21.09
N LYS A 268 5.47 -9.73 -20.63
CA LYS A 268 5.77 -8.44 -21.25
C LYS A 268 6.32 -8.63 -22.66
N ASP A 269 7.27 -9.56 -22.86
CA ASP A 269 7.85 -9.89 -24.14
C ASP A 269 6.76 -10.29 -25.17
N ALA A 270 5.73 -11.03 -24.74
CA ALA A 270 4.59 -11.38 -25.59
C ALA A 270 3.72 -10.17 -25.96
N LEU A 271 3.42 -9.29 -25.00
CA LEU A 271 2.61 -8.11 -25.25
C LEU A 271 3.33 -7.05 -26.10
N GLU A 272 4.67 -6.95 -26.02
CA GLU A 272 5.47 -6.03 -26.82
C GLU A 272 5.39 -6.29 -28.33
N THR A 273 5.01 -7.52 -28.73
CA THR A 273 4.82 -7.85 -30.15
C THR A 273 3.52 -7.30 -30.74
N ILE A 274 2.60 -6.81 -29.89
CA ILE A 274 1.28 -6.33 -30.32
C ILE A 274 1.36 -4.83 -30.56
N LYS A 275 1.16 -4.44 -31.81
CA LYS A 275 1.15 -3.03 -32.22
C LYS A 275 0.07 -2.25 -31.44
N GLY A 276 0.40 -1.04 -31.02
CA GLY A 276 -0.53 -0.14 -30.32
C GLY A 276 -0.64 -0.38 -28.82
N ILE A 277 -0.04 -1.43 -28.26
CA ILE A 277 0.10 -1.58 -26.81
C ILE A 277 1.27 -0.71 -26.33
N SER A 278 1.06 0.00 -25.24
CA SER A 278 2.10 0.70 -24.48
C SER A 278 2.09 0.24 -23.03
N PHE A 279 3.20 0.40 -22.32
CA PHE A 279 3.31 -0.04 -20.94
C PHE A 279 3.31 1.14 -19.98
N ARG A 280 2.87 0.87 -18.75
CA ARG A 280 3.01 1.77 -17.61
C ARG A 280 4.47 2.26 -17.52
N SER A 281 4.65 3.57 -17.33
CA SER A 281 5.97 4.14 -17.04
C SER A 281 6.46 3.71 -15.67
N ILE A 282 7.71 3.25 -15.61
CA ILE A 282 8.40 2.92 -14.35
C ILE A 282 9.72 3.67 -14.40
N PRO A 283 9.86 4.80 -13.66
CA PRO A 283 11.04 5.67 -13.74
C PRO A 283 12.36 4.97 -13.40
N ASP A 284 12.32 3.96 -12.53
CA ASP A 284 13.44 3.06 -12.26
C ASP A 284 12.97 1.60 -12.33
N PRO A 285 13.11 0.94 -13.48
CA PRO A 285 12.67 -0.44 -13.66
C PRO A 285 13.36 -1.44 -12.71
N SER A 286 14.56 -1.14 -12.22
CA SER A 286 15.29 -2.00 -11.29
C SER A 286 14.60 -2.09 -9.92
N GLY A 287 13.85 -1.06 -9.55
CA GLY A 287 13.11 -0.97 -8.29
C GLY A 287 11.73 -1.60 -8.31
N ASP A 288 11.21 -2.02 -9.46
CA ASP A 288 9.93 -2.70 -9.60
C ASP A 288 9.96 -4.10 -8.97
N ILE A 289 9.03 -4.37 -8.06
CA ILE A 289 8.87 -5.73 -7.48
C ILE A 289 8.16 -6.70 -8.42
N ALA A 290 7.67 -6.19 -9.55
CA ALA A 290 7.05 -6.98 -10.62
C ALA A 290 5.77 -7.72 -10.26
N SER A 291 5.03 -7.28 -9.23
CA SER A 291 3.78 -7.93 -8.81
C SER A 291 2.61 -7.76 -9.80
N PHE A 292 2.72 -6.80 -10.73
CA PHE A 292 1.73 -6.53 -11.77
C PHE A 292 2.39 -6.13 -13.08
N LEU A 293 1.83 -6.58 -14.20
CA LEU A 293 2.14 -6.10 -15.53
C LEU A 293 0.98 -5.22 -16.00
N ILE A 294 1.21 -3.92 -16.14
CA ILE A 294 0.20 -2.95 -16.55
C ILE A 294 0.54 -2.42 -17.94
N PHE A 295 -0.46 -2.43 -18.81
CA PHE A 295 -0.35 -1.96 -20.17
C PHE A 295 -1.62 -1.23 -20.61
N PHE A 296 -1.48 -0.38 -21.60
CA PHE A 296 -2.54 0.44 -22.15
C PHE A 296 -2.87 0.05 -23.59
N LEU A 297 -4.16 0.00 -23.89
CA LEU A 297 -4.67 -0.10 -25.24
C LEU A 297 -4.87 1.32 -25.80
N PRO A 298 -4.93 1.48 -27.13
CA PRO A 298 -5.11 2.78 -27.77
C PRO A 298 -6.42 3.49 -27.40
N THR A 299 -7.49 2.74 -27.19
CA THR A 299 -8.81 3.29 -26.80
C THR A 299 -9.49 2.45 -25.74
N PRO A 300 -10.46 3.02 -24.98
CA PRO A 300 -11.24 2.29 -24.00
C PRO A 300 -12.00 1.10 -24.60
N GLU A 301 -12.53 1.22 -25.81
CA GLU A 301 -13.26 0.14 -26.50
C GLU A 301 -12.33 -1.06 -26.77
N LYS A 302 -11.09 -0.79 -27.19
CA LYS A 302 -10.07 -1.83 -27.42
C LYS A 302 -9.65 -2.46 -26.11
N ALA A 303 -9.51 -1.70 -25.02
CA ALA A 303 -9.22 -2.24 -23.69
C ALA A 303 -10.33 -3.19 -23.22
N LEU A 304 -11.59 -2.78 -23.37
CA LEU A 304 -12.73 -3.62 -23.00
C LEU A 304 -12.83 -4.87 -23.89
N ALA A 305 -12.60 -4.76 -25.21
CA ALA A 305 -12.60 -5.90 -26.13
C ALA A 305 -11.49 -6.91 -25.77
N PHE A 306 -10.27 -6.44 -25.54
CA PHE A 306 -9.14 -7.26 -25.12
C PHE A 306 -9.43 -7.98 -23.80
N SER A 307 -9.93 -7.26 -22.80
CA SER A 307 -10.31 -7.82 -21.49
C SER A 307 -11.34 -8.96 -21.62
N LYS A 308 -12.37 -8.78 -22.46
CA LYS A 308 -13.39 -9.80 -22.69
C LYS A 308 -12.82 -11.07 -23.32
N VAL A 309 -11.91 -10.93 -24.28
CA VAL A 309 -11.25 -12.09 -24.88
C VAL A 309 -10.37 -12.80 -23.88
N MET A 310 -9.54 -12.08 -23.13
CA MET A 310 -8.70 -12.65 -22.07
C MET A 310 -9.53 -13.46 -21.05
N ALA A 311 -10.67 -12.92 -20.63
CA ALA A 311 -11.57 -13.61 -19.69
C ALA A 311 -12.18 -14.89 -20.29
N ARG A 312 -12.62 -14.84 -21.56
CA ARG A 312 -13.15 -16.02 -22.27
C ARG A 312 -12.12 -17.12 -22.46
N GLU A 313 -10.86 -16.74 -22.63
CA GLU A 313 -9.73 -17.68 -22.79
C GLU A 313 -9.20 -18.21 -21.43
N GLY A 314 -9.89 -17.93 -20.32
CA GLY A 314 -9.53 -18.40 -18.97
C GLY A 314 -8.38 -17.65 -18.31
N SER A 315 -8.00 -16.48 -18.82
CA SER A 315 -6.92 -15.63 -18.28
C SER A 315 -7.40 -14.19 -18.05
N PRO A 316 -8.35 -13.96 -17.13
CA PRO A 316 -8.91 -12.64 -16.91
C PRO A 316 -7.83 -11.62 -16.51
N VAL A 317 -8.00 -10.39 -16.98
CA VAL A 317 -7.19 -9.22 -16.61
C VAL A 317 -7.99 -8.28 -15.75
N VAL A 318 -7.31 -7.48 -14.92
CA VAL A 318 -7.97 -6.40 -14.17
C VAL A 318 -8.16 -5.21 -15.09
N TYR A 319 -9.38 -4.74 -15.25
CA TYR A 319 -9.72 -3.48 -15.90
C TYR A 319 -10.02 -2.44 -14.81
N TRP A 320 -9.10 -1.51 -14.62
CA TRP A 320 -9.15 -0.60 -13.47
C TRP A 320 -10.31 0.39 -13.50
N HIS A 321 -10.77 0.75 -14.68
CA HIS A 321 -11.91 1.67 -14.83
C HIS A 321 -13.22 1.17 -14.18
N ASP A 322 -13.37 -0.16 -14.02
CA ASP A 322 -14.53 -0.76 -13.36
C ASP A 322 -14.25 -1.20 -11.90
N ASN A 323 -13.05 -0.91 -11.39
CA ASN A 323 -12.63 -1.39 -10.08
C ASN A 323 -13.19 -0.54 -8.95
N THR A 324 -14.08 -1.12 -8.14
CA THR A 324 -14.76 -0.45 -7.03
C THR A 324 -13.90 -0.19 -5.80
N TRP A 325 -12.71 -0.81 -5.72
CA TRP A 325 -11.80 -0.68 -4.57
C TRP A 325 -10.69 0.34 -4.79
N HIS A 326 -10.35 0.67 -6.05
CA HIS A 326 -9.15 1.46 -6.34
C HIS A 326 -9.40 2.72 -7.16
N TYR A 327 -10.54 2.86 -7.82
CA TYR A 327 -10.81 3.98 -8.71
C TYR A 327 -11.84 4.94 -8.12
N TYR A 328 -11.50 6.23 -8.02
CA TYR A 328 -12.30 7.23 -7.31
C TYR A 328 -13.75 7.38 -7.83
N GLU A 329 -13.99 7.20 -9.11
CA GLU A 329 -15.36 7.25 -9.68
C GLU A 329 -16.22 6.03 -9.32
N ARG A 330 -15.63 5.01 -8.70
CA ARG A 330 -16.28 3.77 -8.28
C ARG A 330 -16.40 3.64 -6.76
N TRP A 331 -15.89 4.59 -6.01
CA TRP A 331 -16.02 4.58 -4.54
C TRP A 331 -17.40 5.09 -4.11
N GLU A 332 -18.41 4.28 -4.32
CA GLU A 332 -19.82 4.60 -4.07
C GLU A 332 -20.05 5.17 -2.65
N HIS A 333 -19.41 4.59 -1.65
CA HIS A 333 -19.51 5.05 -0.26
C HIS A 333 -18.87 6.43 -0.03
N LEU A 334 -17.85 6.80 -0.79
CA LEU A 334 -17.29 8.16 -0.77
C LEU A 334 -18.20 9.14 -1.52
N LEU A 335 -18.59 8.77 -2.75
CA LEU A 335 -19.38 9.65 -3.63
C LEU A 335 -20.76 9.97 -3.07
N GLU A 336 -21.39 9.01 -2.40
CA GLU A 336 -22.70 9.16 -1.78
C GLU A 336 -22.62 9.59 -0.30
N GLY A 337 -21.41 9.65 0.28
CA GLY A 337 -21.20 10.00 1.68
C GLY A 337 -21.85 9.00 2.64
N LYS A 338 -21.74 7.69 2.33
CA LYS A 338 -22.32 6.62 3.14
C LYS A 338 -21.60 6.50 4.48
N SER A 339 -22.24 6.90 5.55
CA SER A 339 -21.73 6.81 6.92
C SER A 339 -22.55 5.86 7.76
N VAL A 340 -21.89 5.13 8.67
CA VAL A 340 -22.55 4.36 9.72
C VAL A 340 -23.21 5.27 10.78
N LEU A 341 -22.75 6.52 10.88
CA LEU A 341 -23.30 7.47 11.85
C LEU A 341 -24.48 8.24 11.26
N PRO A 342 -25.62 8.34 11.97
CA PRO A 342 -26.80 9.10 11.51
C PRO A 342 -26.49 10.59 11.22
N SER A 343 -25.48 11.15 11.86
CA SER A 343 -25.01 12.54 11.60
C SER A 343 -24.38 12.72 10.22
N GLY A 344 -24.05 11.61 9.54
CA GLY A 344 -23.29 11.63 8.29
C GLY A 344 -21.79 11.90 8.44
N TYR A 345 -21.27 12.04 9.67
CA TYR A 345 -19.83 12.12 9.90
C TYR A 345 -19.14 10.81 9.46
N PRO A 346 -17.97 10.82 8.81
CA PRO A 346 -17.06 11.95 8.59
C PRO A 346 -17.32 12.76 7.30
N PHE A 347 -18.33 12.46 6.52
CA PHE A 347 -18.60 13.14 5.23
C PHE A 347 -19.31 14.49 5.38
N LYS A 348 -20.00 14.72 6.49
CA LYS A 348 -20.72 15.96 6.79
C LYS A 348 -20.20 16.63 8.07
N ASN A 349 -20.19 17.96 8.06
CA ASN A 349 -20.02 18.77 9.24
C ASN A 349 -21.29 18.75 10.13
N PRO A 350 -21.21 19.21 11.40
CA PRO A 350 -22.40 19.35 12.24
C PRO A 350 -23.51 20.25 11.65
N ASP A 351 -23.15 21.20 10.79
CA ASP A 351 -24.08 22.06 10.04
C ASP A 351 -24.68 21.39 8.78
N GLY A 352 -24.38 20.11 8.55
CA GLY A 352 -24.87 19.31 7.42
C GLY A 352 -24.13 19.52 6.11
N LYS A 353 -23.16 20.44 6.04
CA LYS A 353 -22.37 20.66 4.79
C LYS A 353 -21.40 19.53 4.53
N ALA A 354 -21.22 19.21 3.25
CA ALA A 354 -20.21 18.21 2.82
C ALA A 354 -18.80 18.67 3.21
N ARG A 355 -18.01 17.72 3.68
CA ARG A 355 -16.59 17.92 4.03
C ARG A 355 -15.66 17.48 2.90
N VAL A 356 -16.01 16.42 2.21
CA VAL A 356 -15.21 15.84 1.13
C VAL A 356 -15.77 16.32 -0.19
N SER A 357 -14.91 16.84 -1.06
CA SER A 357 -15.25 17.20 -2.43
C SER A 357 -14.65 16.17 -3.38
N CYS A 358 -15.46 15.24 -3.83
CA CYS A 358 -15.11 14.25 -4.84
C CYS A 358 -16.35 13.99 -5.69
N SER A 359 -16.21 14.04 -7.01
CA SER A 359 -17.30 13.75 -7.94
C SER A 359 -16.75 13.08 -9.21
N PRO A 360 -17.54 12.28 -9.91
CA PRO A 360 -17.16 11.76 -11.20
C PRO A 360 -16.69 12.90 -12.14
N GLY A 361 -15.61 12.65 -12.90
CA GLY A 361 -14.99 13.63 -13.78
C GLY A 361 -14.11 14.69 -13.11
N SER A 362 -13.95 14.67 -11.78
CA SER A 362 -13.09 15.66 -11.09
C SER A 362 -11.58 15.43 -11.32
N LEU A 363 -11.19 14.25 -11.80
CA LEU A 363 -9.82 13.85 -12.12
C LEU A 363 -9.75 13.26 -13.54
N PRO A 364 -9.87 14.12 -14.58
CA PRO A 364 -10.02 13.66 -15.97
C PRO A 364 -8.80 12.92 -16.51
N ALA A 365 -7.57 13.28 -16.12
CA ALA A 365 -6.37 12.57 -16.55
C ALA A 365 -6.31 11.16 -15.95
N THR A 366 -6.68 11.00 -14.68
CA THR A 366 -6.81 9.70 -14.04
C THR A 366 -7.84 8.82 -14.74
N SER A 367 -9.03 9.38 -15.05
CA SER A 367 -10.09 8.65 -15.73
C SER A 367 -9.69 8.21 -17.14
N GLU A 368 -9.02 9.08 -17.89
CA GLU A 368 -8.51 8.78 -19.23
C GLU A 368 -7.50 7.62 -19.19
N LEU A 369 -6.51 7.68 -18.32
CA LEU A 369 -5.50 6.62 -18.17
C LEU A 369 -6.14 5.28 -17.78
N LEU A 370 -6.99 5.27 -16.76
CA LEU A 370 -7.61 4.04 -16.26
C LEU A 370 -8.59 3.42 -17.26
N SER A 371 -9.23 4.22 -18.12
CA SER A 371 -10.14 3.73 -19.16
C SER A 371 -9.45 2.84 -20.19
N ARG A 372 -8.14 2.95 -20.32
CA ARG A 372 -7.32 2.19 -21.27
C ARG A 372 -6.36 1.18 -20.60
N ALA A 373 -6.30 1.19 -19.27
CA ALA A 373 -5.36 0.40 -18.49
C ALA A 373 -5.88 -1.01 -18.21
N LEU A 374 -5.10 -2.01 -18.60
CA LEU A 374 -5.31 -3.42 -18.25
C LEU A 374 -4.13 -3.94 -17.43
N THR A 375 -4.40 -4.89 -16.55
CA THR A 375 -3.38 -5.44 -15.66
C THR A 375 -3.46 -6.96 -15.56
N ILE A 376 -2.29 -7.58 -15.69
CA ILE A 376 -2.09 -9.01 -15.39
C ILE A 376 -1.39 -9.10 -14.03
N PRO A 377 -2.03 -9.68 -12.99
CA PRO A 377 -1.34 -10.02 -11.75
C PRO A 377 -0.24 -11.05 -11.98
N ILE A 378 0.91 -10.85 -11.35
CA ILE A 378 2.07 -11.73 -11.47
C ILE A 378 2.22 -12.54 -10.19
N ASN A 379 1.98 -13.84 -10.29
CA ASN A 379 2.19 -14.81 -9.23
C ASN A 379 3.58 -15.44 -9.31
N ILE A 380 4.01 -16.15 -8.27
CA ILE A 380 5.28 -16.88 -8.26
C ILE A 380 5.13 -18.17 -9.07
N ASP A 381 4.07 -18.94 -8.81
CA ASP A 381 3.80 -20.23 -9.46
C ASP A 381 2.98 -20.03 -10.73
N MET A 382 3.64 -19.49 -11.77
CA MET A 382 3.01 -19.28 -13.08
C MET A 382 3.35 -20.35 -14.12
N GLU A 383 4.19 -21.35 -13.82
CA GLU A 383 4.64 -22.34 -14.79
C GLU A 383 3.48 -23.05 -15.51
N LYS A 384 2.40 -23.36 -14.77
CA LYS A 384 1.20 -24.02 -15.34
C LYS A 384 0.29 -23.05 -16.10
N ASP A 385 0.21 -21.80 -15.65
CA ASP A 385 -0.72 -20.80 -16.18
C ASP A 385 -0.11 -19.99 -17.33
N LEU A 386 1.23 -19.90 -17.39
CA LEU A 386 1.92 -19.08 -18.37
C LEU A 386 1.56 -19.45 -19.84
N PRO A 387 1.52 -20.73 -20.25
CA PRO A 387 1.08 -21.09 -21.59
C PRO A 387 -0.35 -20.65 -21.90
N VAL A 388 -1.27 -20.76 -20.94
CA VAL A 388 -2.66 -20.32 -21.09
C VAL A 388 -2.72 -18.81 -21.26
N LYS A 389 -1.99 -18.05 -20.43
CA LYS A 389 -1.92 -16.59 -20.52
C LYS A 389 -1.34 -16.11 -21.84
N LEU A 390 -0.26 -16.72 -22.30
CA LEU A 390 0.36 -16.39 -23.61
C LEU A 390 -0.60 -16.66 -24.77
N LYS A 391 -1.32 -17.79 -24.75
CA LYS A 391 -2.33 -18.11 -25.76
C LYS A 391 -3.50 -17.14 -25.73
N ALA A 392 -3.97 -16.77 -24.55
CA ALA A 392 -5.03 -15.78 -24.37
C ALA A 392 -4.62 -14.39 -24.93
N ILE A 393 -3.38 -13.96 -24.66
CA ILE A 393 -2.82 -12.72 -25.22
C ILE A 393 -2.80 -12.76 -26.76
N GLU A 394 -2.34 -13.87 -27.37
CA GLU A 394 -2.33 -14.05 -28.82
C GLU A 394 -3.74 -13.94 -29.43
N ASN A 395 -4.72 -14.62 -28.82
CA ASN A 395 -6.11 -14.60 -29.28
C ASN A 395 -6.76 -13.22 -29.09
N ALA A 396 -6.47 -12.54 -27.98
CA ALA A 396 -6.93 -11.18 -27.75
C ALA A 396 -6.33 -10.19 -28.76
N ALA A 397 -5.05 -10.32 -29.10
CA ALA A 397 -4.41 -9.50 -30.13
C ALA A 397 -5.09 -9.65 -31.50
N LYS A 398 -5.36 -10.90 -31.91
CA LYS A 398 -6.07 -11.18 -33.19
C LYS A 398 -7.47 -10.53 -33.24
N SER A 399 -8.14 -10.42 -32.10
CA SER A 399 -9.48 -9.84 -32.03
C SER A 399 -9.51 -8.32 -32.18
N LEU A 400 -8.36 -7.65 -32.03
CA LEU A 400 -8.26 -6.20 -32.14
C LEU A 400 -8.21 -5.70 -33.60
N GLY A 401 -7.99 -6.59 -34.58
CA GLY A 401 -7.72 -6.23 -35.97
C GLY A 401 -6.36 -5.51 -36.12
N ASP A 402 -6.11 -4.96 -37.29
CA ASP A 402 -4.95 -4.07 -37.47
C ASP A 402 -5.14 -2.79 -36.66
N ILE A 403 -4.31 -2.64 -35.62
CA ILE A 403 -4.29 -1.47 -34.74
C ILE A 403 -3.53 -0.33 -35.42
#